data_f738ee543c1eaf0d794e8290e0fe3481
#
_entry.id   f738ee543c1eaf0d794e8290e0fe3481
#
_cell.length_a   1.000
_cell.length_b   1.000
_cell.length_c   1.000
_cell.angle_alpha   90.00
_cell.angle_beta   90.00
_cell.angle_gamma   90.00
#
_symmetry.space_group_name_H-M   'P 1'
#
loop_
_entity.id
_entity.type
_entity.pdbx_description
1 polymer ?
#
loop_
_entity_poly.entity_id
_entity_poly.type
_entity_poly.pdbx_seq_one_letter_code
_entity_poly.pdbx_strand_id
1 'polypeptide(L)'
;MIQFLIDGLVNGSIIALGAVGLSISYNVMRFANFAQGEVMAVGAYVSLGVLALMGLGIGKMGPVSFGWPLMVSILFSIMMTSIVVLITDLLVFRRLRDKDSSRITFIIVAFGISLIARNVIHLAAGGDQQFYSFYIPRAVQVFEGLKIVPDDMLILLITVLCVVLMHTFLNRTLMGKKMRSVAENPSLARVIGINVDQVIRASWILGASLAAVSGTLHAHITQLDPEMGFELILPMFAAXX
;
A
#
# COMPACT_ATOMS: atom_id res chain seq x y z
N MET A 1 -25.96 -8.77 11.74
CA MET A 1 -25.60 -7.34 11.65
C MET A 1 -24.22 -7.05 12.23
N ILE A 2 -23.89 -7.52 13.44
CA ILE A 2 -22.56 -7.28 14.06
C ILE A 2 -21.43 -7.81 13.16
N GLN A 3 -21.61 -8.98 12.53
CA GLN A 3 -20.61 -9.57 11.64
C GLN A 3 -20.29 -8.64 10.47
N PHE A 4 -21.30 -8.06 9.82
CA PHE A 4 -21.10 -7.12 8.72
C PHE A 4 -20.33 -5.85 9.14
N LEU A 5 -20.51 -5.41 10.40
CA LEU A 5 -19.75 -4.28 10.94
C LEU A 5 -18.28 -4.63 11.12
N ILE A 6 -17.98 -5.85 11.60
CA ILE A 6 -16.60 -6.33 11.76
C ILE A 6 -15.93 -6.45 10.39
N ASP A 7 -16.58 -7.11 9.43
CA ASP A 7 -16.06 -7.30 8.07
C ASP A 7 -15.83 -5.93 7.40
N GLY A 8 -16.77 -5.00 7.59
CA GLY A 8 -16.65 -3.63 7.09
C GLY A 8 -15.49 -2.87 7.73
N LEU A 9 -15.27 -3.04 9.03
CA LEU A 9 -14.16 -2.41 9.76
C LEU A 9 -12.80 -2.95 9.28
N VAL A 10 -12.69 -4.26 9.07
CA VAL A 10 -11.45 -4.90 8.59
C VAL A 10 -11.13 -4.41 7.18
N ASN A 11 -12.09 -4.52 6.25
CA ASN A 11 -11.89 -4.06 4.87
C ASN A 11 -11.61 -2.55 4.82
N GLY A 12 -12.37 -1.76 5.58
CA GLY A 12 -12.19 -0.31 5.70
C GLY A 12 -10.81 0.06 6.22
N SER A 13 -10.29 -0.70 7.19
CA SER A 13 -8.95 -0.46 7.76
C SER A 13 -7.84 -0.69 6.74
N ILE A 14 -7.98 -1.71 5.88
CA ILE A 14 -7.03 -2.01 4.81
C ILE A 14 -7.04 -0.87 3.76
N ILE A 15 -8.24 -0.45 3.34
CA ILE A 15 -8.41 0.66 2.38
C ILE A 15 -7.83 1.96 2.98
N ALA A 16 -8.10 2.21 4.26
CA ALA A 16 -7.57 3.38 4.98
C ALA A 16 -6.04 3.40 4.99
N LEU A 17 -5.39 2.24 5.16
CA LEU A 17 -3.94 2.15 5.14
C LEU A 17 -3.38 2.54 3.75
N GLY A 18 -4.00 2.06 2.67
CA GLY A 18 -3.68 2.46 1.30
C GLY A 18 -3.91 3.95 1.07
N ALA A 19 -5.02 4.47 1.58
CA ALA A 19 -5.39 5.89 1.48
C ALA A 19 -4.40 6.80 2.22
N VAL A 20 -3.91 6.38 3.40
CA VAL A 20 -2.86 7.14 4.12
C VAL A 20 -1.60 7.23 3.27
N GLY A 21 -1.20 6.12 2.60
CA GLY A 21 -0.07 6.13 1.66
C GLY A 21 -0.28 7.09 0.50
N LEU A 22 -1.49 7.09 -0.07
CA LEU A 22 -1.89 8.02 -1.14
C LEU A 22 -1.85 9.47 -0.67
N SER A 23 -2.37 9.75 0.55
CA SER A 23 -2.40 11.08 1.15
C SER A 23 -0.99 11.66 1.35
N ILE A 24 -0.04 10.84 1.81
CA ILE A 24 1.36 11.26 2.01
C ILE A 24 1.95 11.68 0.66
N SER A 25 1.75 10.87 -0.36
CA SER A 25 2.23 11.15 -1.72
C SER A 25 1.58 12.42 -2.28
N TYR A 26 0.26 12.53 -2.16
CA TYR A 26 -0.52 13.69 -2.63
C TYR A 26 -0.07 15.00 -1.98
N ASN A 27 0.10 14.99 -0.65
CA ASN A 27 0.47 16.21 0.09
C ASN A 27 1.85 16.77 -0.32
N VAL A 28 2.80 15.87 -0.59
CA VAL A 28 4.17 16.29 -0.97
C VAL A 28 4.25 16.62 -2.47
N MET A 29 3.62 15.84 -3.33
CA MET A 29 3.76 15.94 -4.79
C MET A 29 2.68 16.79 -5.46
N ARG A 30 1.57 17.04 -4.77
CA ARG A 30 0.47 17.91 -5.22
C ARG A 30 -0.24 17.43 -6.49
N PHE A 31 -0.24 16.10 -6.76
CA PHE A 31 -1.04 15.50 -7.84
C PHE A 31 -1.68 14.18 -7.39
N ALA A 32 -2.82 13.85 -7.98
CA ALA A 32 -3.54 12.60 -7.72
C ALA A 32 -2.82 11.44 -8.40
N ASN A 33 -2.21 10.56 -7.62
CA ASN A 33 -1.43 9.43 -8.14
C ASN A 33 -2.35 8.22 -8.39
N PHE A 34 -2.86 8.09 -9.61
CA PHE A 34 -3.72 6.96 -10.01
C PHE A 34 -2.97 5.62 -10.02
N ALA A 35 -1.64 5.64 -10.03
CA ALA A 35 -0.85 4.41 -9.95
C ALA A 35 -0.81 3.79 -8.55
N GLN A 36 -1.32 4.48 -7.52
CA GLN A 36 -1.23 4.01 -6.12
C GLN A 36 -1.93 2.66 -5.91
N GLY A 37 -3.08 2.44 -6.58
CA GLY A 37 -3.76 1.15 -6.51
C GLY A 37 -2.91 0.02 -7.08
N GLU A 38 -2.26 0.28 -8.21
CA GLU A 38 -1.39 -0.74 -8.84
C GLU A 38 -0.11 -0.97 -8.01
N VAL A 39 0.38 0.04 -7.29
CA VAL A 39 1.48 -0.13 -6.32
C VAL A 39 1.06 -1.11 -5.22
N MET A 40 -0.20 -1.03 -4.78
CA MET A 40 -0.80 -1.96 -3.82
C MET A 40 -0.85 -3.39 -4.41
N ALA A 41 -1.31 -3.53 -5.67
CA ALA A 41 -1.35 -4.81 -6.37
C ALA A 41 0.07 -5.40 -6.56
N VAL A 42 1.04 -4.59 -6.98
CA VAL A 42 2.45 -5.00 -7.10
C VAL A 42 2.94 -5.57 -5.77
N GLY A 43 2.65 -4.88 -4.66
CA GLY A 43 3.03 -5.33 -3.32
C GLY A 43 2.45 -6.70 -2.99
N ALA A 44 1.17 -6.91 -3.29
CA ALA A 44 0.48 -8.19 -3.06
C ALA A 44 1.10 -9.32 -3.90
N TYR A 45 1.34 -9.07 -5.20
CA TYR A 45 1.95 -10.08 -6.09
C TYR A 45 3.41 -10.39 -5.74
N VAL A 46 4.19 -9.41 -5.29
CA VAL A 46 5.55 -9.64 -4.79
C VAL A 46 5.50 -10.55 -3.55
N SER A 47 4.56 -10.28 -2.63
CA SER A 47 4.37 -11.12 -1.43
C SER A 47 4.01 -12.56 -1.82
N LEU A 48 3.10 -12.75 -2.79
CA LEU A 48 2.76 -14.08 -3.32
C LEU A 48 4.00 -14.78 -3.91
N GLY A 49 4.79 -14.06 -4.70
CA GLY A 49 6.02 -14.61 -5.30
C GLY A 49 7.02 -15.08 -4.24
N VAL A 50 7.20 -14.32 -3.19
CA VAL A 50 8.09 -14.70 -2.07
C VAL A 50 7.56 -15.96 -1.37
N LEU A 51 6.26 -16.01 -1.08
CA LEU A 51 5.64 -17.18 -0.45
C LEU A 51 5.79 -18.43 -1.33
N ALA A 52 5.60 -18.29 -2.64
CA ALA A 52 5.77 -19.39 -3.61
C ALA A 52 7.22 -19.90 -3.65
N LEU A 53 8.19 -18.96 -3.66
CA LEU A 53 9.62 -19.30 -3.67
C LEU A 53 10.06 -20.00 -2.37
N MET A 54 9.47 -19.60 -1.26
CA MET A 54 9.77 -20.25 0.04
C MET A 54 9.15 -21.65 0.14
N GLY A 55 8.13 -21.96 -0.69
CA GLY A 55 7.43 -23.24 -0.69
C GLY A 55 6.72 -23.55 0.63
N LEU A 56 6.45 -22.55 1.43
CA LEU A 56 5.98 -22.71 2.80
C LEU A 56 4.50 -22.32 3.00
N GLY A 57 3.88 -21.74 1.98
CA GLY A 57 2.57 -21.13 2.17
C GLY A 57 2.63 -20.04 3.24
N ILE A 58 1.49 -19.61 3.73
CA ILE A 58 1.44 -18.54 4.75
C ILE A 58 1.80 -19.01 6.16
N GLY A 59 1.85 -20.33 6.37
CA GLY A 59 2.13 -20.92 7.69
C GLY A 59 0.96 -20.79 8.65
N LYS A 60 1.18 -21.26 9.86
CA LYS A 60 0.20 -21.16 10.96
C LYS A 60 0.92 -20.84 12.26
N MET A 61 0.39 -19.89 13.02
CA MET A 61 0.83 -19.64 14.38
C MET A 61 -0.38 -19.73 15.30
N GLY A 62 -0.63 -20.95 15.79
CA GLY A 62 -1.78 -21.20 16.67
C GLY A 62 -3.11 -21.08 15.91
N PRO A 63 -4.05 -20.27 16.40
CA PRO A 63 -5.36 -20.09 15.76
C PRO A 63 -5.31 -19.13 14.55
N VAL A 64 -4.18 -18.46 14.32
CA VAL A 64 -4.00 -17.44 13.28
C VAL A 64 -3.32 -18.07 12.07
N SER A 65 -3.77 -17.74 10.86
CA SER A 65 -3.12 -18.17 9.62
C SER A 65 -1.93 -17.28 9.23
N PHE A 66 -1.61 -16.25 10.02
CA PHE A 66 -0.43 -15.42 9.87
C PHE A 66 0.80 -16.13 10.43
N GLY A 67 1.55 -16.79 9.56
CA GLY A 67 2.82 -17.40 9.94
C GLY A 67 4.00 -16.46 9.71
N TRP A 68 5.18 -16.88 10.17
CA TRP A 68 6.42 -16.13 9.93
C TRP A 68 6.72 -15.95 8.42
N PRO A 69 6.33 -16.91 7.50
CA PRO A 69 6.58 -16.66 6.09
C PRO A 69 5.83 -15.44 5.56
N LEU A 70 4.60 -15.20 6.02
CA LEU A 70 3.83 -14.02 5.62
C LEU A 70 4.50 -12.73 6.12
N MET A 71 5.04 -12.72 7.34
CA MET A 71 5.77 -11.54 7.85
C MET A 71 7.02 -11.24 7.01
N VAL A 72 7.77 -12.27 6.64
CA VAL A 72 8.95 -12.15 5.77
C VAL A 72 8.52 -11.64 4.39
N SER A 73 7.43 -12.17 3.83
CA SER A 73 6.93 -11.75 2.52
C SER A 73 6.48 -10.29 2.52
N ILE A 74 5.87 -9.80 3.62
CA ILE A 74 5.50 -8.37 3.78
C ILE A 74 6.76 -7.50 3.73
N LEU A 75 7.82 -7.87 4.44
CA LEU A 75 9.07 -7.10 4.45
C LEU A 75 9.70 -7.03 3.05
N PHE A 76 9.76 -8.17 2.35
CA PHE A 76 10.25 -8.22 0.97
C PHE A 76 9.35 -7.41 0.04
N SER A 77 8.04 -7.49 0.22
CA SER A 77 7.06 -6.72 -0.56
C SER A 77 7.30 -5.22 -0.39
N ILE A 78 7.47 -4.74 0.84
CA ILE A 78 7.78 -3.33 1.13
C ILE A 78 9.06 -2.91 0.37
N MET A 79 10.11 -3.72 0.48
CA MET A 79 11.41 -3.40 -0.14
C MET A 79 11.30 -3.36 -1.67
N MET A 80 10.75 -4.40 -2.27
CA MET A 80 10.66 -4.51 -3.74
C MET A 80 9.71 -3.45 -4.33
N THR A 81 8.56 -3.24 -3.69
CA THR A 81 7.59 -2.23 -4.15
C THR A 81 8.19 -0.83 -4.05
N SER A 82 8.93 -0.54 -2.97
CA SER A 82 9.62 0.75 -2.83
C SER A 82 10.67 0.95 -3.93
N ILE A 83 11.42 -0.11 -4.29
CA ILE A 83 12.40 -0.06 -5.39
C ILE A 83 11.69 0.23 -6.72
N VAL A 84 10.60 -0.49 -7.02
CA VAL A 84 9.81 -0.29 -8.26
C VAL A 84 9.33 1.15 -8.36
N VAL A 85 8.77 1.68 -7.27
CA VAL A 85 8.22 3.05 -7.24
C VAL A 85 9.35 4.08 -7.37
N LEU A 86 10.52 3.88 -6.74
CA LEU A 86 11.67 4.77 -6.89
C LEU A 86 12.22 4.75 -8.33
N ILE A 87 12.27 3.58 -8.96
CA ILE A 87 12.68 3.46 -10.38
C ILE A 87 11.69 4.25 -11.26
N THR A 88 10.39 4.09 -11.00
CA THR A 88 9.34 4.82 -11.72
C THR A 88 9.49 6.34 -11.52
N ASP A 89 9.77 6.79 -10.29
CA ASP A 89 10.03 8.21 -10.02
C ASP A 89 11.24 8.71 -10.81
N LEU A 90 12.35 7.98 -10.77
CA LEU A 90 13.60 8.38 -11.44
C LEU A 90 13.45 8.45 -12.96
N LEU A 91 12.78 7.46 -13.56
CA LEU A 91 12.66 7.35 -15.01
C LEU A 91 11.61 8.30 -15.59
N VAL A 92 10.52 8.54 -14.85
CA VAL A 92 9.35 9.24 -15.38
C VAL A 92 9.08 10.54 -14.62
N PHE A 93 8.68 10.46 -13.34
CA PHE A 93 8.18 11.63 -12.60
C PHE A 93 9.25 12.69 -12.38
N ARG A 94 10.50 12.30 -12.12
CA ARG A 94 11.61 13.25 -11.96
C ARG A 94 11.83 14.04 -13.24
N ARG A 95 11.82 13.37 -14.41
CA ARG A 95 11.98 14.03 -15.71
C ARG A 95 10.86 15.04 -15.98
N LEU A 96 9.64 14.71 -15.56
CA LEU A 96 8.49 15.62 -15.69
C LEU A 96 8.66 16.85 -14.78
N ARG A 97 9.15 16.63 -13.55
CA ARG A 97 9.43 17.73 -12.61
C ARG A 97 10.53 18.67 -13.15
N ASP A 98 11.59 18.09 -13.72
CA ASP A 98 12.72 18.87 -14.28
C ASP A 98 12.26 19.73 -15.48
N LYS A 99 11.16 19.35 -16.15
CA LYS A 99 10.57 20.09 -17.28
C LYS A 99 9.43 21.02 -16.88
N ASP A 100 9.19 21.20 -15.58
CA ASP A 100 8.08 22.00 -15.03
C ASP A 100 6.71 21.64 -15.68
N SER A 101 6.47 20.34 -15.90
CA SER A 101 5.23 19.84 -16.49
C SER A 101 4.01 20.19 -15.64
N SER A 102 2.85 20.36 -16.28
CA SER A 102 1.61 20.69 -15.60
C SER A 102 1.12 19.54 -14.69
N ARG A 103 0.32 19.85 -13.68
CA ARG A 103 -0.29 18.84 -12.79
C ARG A 103 -1.10 17.81 -13.54
N ILE A 104 -1.79 18.25 -14.62
CA ILE A 104 -2.60 17.37 -15.47
C ILE A 104 -1.69 16.32 -16.15
N THR A 105 -0.50 16.72 -16.61
CA THR A 105 0.48 15.81 -17.20
C THR A 105 0.87 14.70 -16.21
N PHE A 106 1.11 15.05 -14.95
CA PHE A 106 1.44 14.06 -13.90
C PHE A 106 0.30 13.05 -13.71
N ILE A 107 -0.94 13.52 -13.71
CA ILE A 107 -2.14 12.67 -13.53
C ILE A 107 -2.27 11.69 -14.71
N ILE A 108 -2.14 12.21 -15.95
CA ILE A 108 -2.25 11.39 -17.18
C ILE A 108 -1.14 10.32 -17.20
N VAL A 109 0.08 10.73 -16.86
CA VAL A 109 1.24 9.81 -16.84
C VAL A 109 1.08 8.77 -15.72
N ALA A 110 0.59 9.16 -14.53
CA ALA A 110 0.31 8.22 -13.44
C ALA A 110 -0.72 7.18 -13.87
N PHE A 111 -1.77 7.59 -14.58
CA PHE A 111 -2.77 6.69 -15.13
C PHE A 111 -2.15 5.74 -16.18
N GLY A 112 -1.29 6.27 -17.06
CA GLY A 112 -0.56 5.44 -18.02
C GLY A 112 0.34 4.40 -17.34
N ILE A 113 1.02 4.79 -16.26
CA ILE A 113 1.85 3.88 -15.46
C ILE A 113 0.98 2.79 -14.82
N SER A 114 -0.23 3.15 -14.34
CA SER A 114 -1.13 2.16 -13.76
C SER A 114 -1.51 1.08 -14.78
N LEU A 115 -1.83 1.49 -16.02
CA LEU A 115 -2.14 0.54 -17.09
C LEU A 115 -0.94 -0.37 -17.42
N ILE A 116 0.27 0.18 -17.46
CA ILE A 116 1.50 -0.60 -17.69
C ILE A 116 1.70 -1.61 -16.54
N ALA A 117 1.59 -1.15 -15.30
CA ALA A 117 1.80 -2.01 -14.12
C ALA A 117 0.81 -3.17 -14.11
N ARG A 118 -0.48 -2.90 -14.38
CA ARG A 118 -1.52 -3.92 -14.47
C ARG A 118 -1.20 -4.97 -15.53
N ASN A 119 -0.84 -4.49 -16.73
CA ASN A 119 -0.52 -5.42 -17.84
C ASN A 119 0.74 -6.23 -17.57
N VAL A 120 1.72 -5.66 -16.87
CA VAL A 120 2.92 -6.40 -16.42
C VAL A 120 2.52 -7.51 -15.43
N ILE A 121 1.62 -7.22 -14.50
CA ILE A 121 1.09 -8.21 -13.54
C ILE A 121 0.37 -9.33 -14.33
N HIS A 122 -0.51 -8.98 -15.28
CA HIS A 122 -1.19 -9.97 -16.14
C HIS A 122 -0.20 -10.88 -16.89
N LEU A 123 0.86 -10.31 -17.42
CA LEU A 123 1.89 -11.08 -18.16
C LEU A 123 2.70 -11.99 -17.23
N ALA A 124 2.98 -11.53 -16.00
CA ALA A 124 3.83 -12.25 -15.06
C ALA A 124 3.07 -13.34 -14.28
N ALA A 125 1.85 -13.03 -13.85
CA ALA A 125 1.06 -13.89 -12.96
C ALA A 125 -0.12 -14.60 -13.66
N GLY A 126 -0.42 -14.21 -14.91
CA GLY A 126 -1.60 -14.67 -15.62
C GLY A 126 -2.82 -13.84 -15.26
N GLY A 127 -3.95 -14.14 -15.89
CA GLY A 127 -5.22 -13.45 -15.64
C GLY A 127 -6.11 -14.15 -14.61
N ASP A 128 -5.68 -15.29 -14.10
CA ASP A 128 -6.46 -16.08 -13.17
C ASP A 128 -6.29 -15.55 -11.73
N GLN A 129 -7.35 -15.69 -10.96
CA GLN A 129 -7.34 -15.33 -9.55
C GLN A 129 -6.37 -16.24 -8.78
N GLN A 130 -5.54 -15.64 -7.96
CA GLN A 130 -4.55 -16.32 -7.14
C GLN A 130 -4.94 -16.23 -5.67
N PHE A 131 -4.52 -17.20 -4.89
CA PHE A 131 -4.80 -17.25 -3.43
C PHE A 131 -3.49 -17.47 -2.68
N TYR A 132 -3.29 -16.77 -1.59
CA TYR A 132 -2.14 -16.99 -0.71
C TYR A 132 -2.22 -18.37 -0.05
N SER A 133 -3.44 -18.85 0.22
CA SER A 133 -3.67 -20.14 0.87
C SER A 133 -5.08 -20.64 0.55
N PHE A 134 -5.21 -21.92 0.38
CA PHE A 134 -6.50 -22.59 0.28
C PHE A 134 -7.08 -22.93 1.67
N TYR A 135 -6.41 -22.49 2.73
CA TYR A 135 -6.86 -22.73 4.09
C TYR A 135 -7.95 -21.71 4.46
N ILE A 136 -9.10 -22.23 4.84
CA ILE A 136 -10.22 -21.42 5.34
C ILE A 136 -10.01 -21.28 6.86
N PRO A 137 -9.72 -20.08 7.37
CA PRO A 137 -9.51 -19.90 8.80
C PRO A 137 -10.80 -20.24 9.55
N ARG A 138 -10.66 -21.00 10.63
CA ARG A 138 -11.79 -21.37 11.47
C ARG A 138 -12.20 -20.17 12.32
N ALA A 139 -13.42 -19.71 12.10
CA ALA A 139 -14.01 -18.68 12.96
C ALA A 139 -14.22 -19.25 14.36
N VAL A 140 -13.71 -18.54 15.35
CA VAL A 140 -13.92 -18.91 16.76
C VAL A 140 -15.22 -18.24 17.23
N GLN A 141 -16.15 -19.05 17.75
CA GLN A 141 -17.36 -18.52 18.36
C GLN A 141 -17.02 -17.97 19.76
N VAL A 142 -17.10 -16.65 19.91
CA VAL A 142 -16.84 -15.97 21.19
C VAL A 142 -18.14 -15.84 21.99
N PHE A 143 -19.25 -15.57 21.31
CA PHE A 143 -20.60 -15.50 21.90
C PHE A 143 -21.63 -16.07 20.92
N GLU A 144 -22.84 -16.37 21.39
CA GLU A 144 -23.94 -16.79 20.53
C GLU A 144 -24.20 -15.73 19.44
N GLY A 145 -23.89 -16.09 18.19
CA GLY A 145 -24.09 -15.22 17.02
C GLY A 145 -22.89 -14.35 16.63
N LEU A 146 -21.76 -14.41 17.37
CA LEU A 146 -20.55 -13.65 17.02
C LEU A 146 -19.41 -14.61 16.71
N LYS A 147 -19.02 -14.63 15.43
CA LYS A 147 -17.88 -15.41 14.94
C LYS A 147 -16.76 -14.44 14.62
N ILE A 148 -15.65 -14.55 15.32
CA ILE A 148 -14.46 -13.74 15.08
C ILE A 148 -13.41 -14.62 14.43
N VAL A 149 -12.87 -14.16 13.30
CA VAL A 149 -11.71 -14.77 12.69
C VAL A 149 -10.49 -14.12 13.34
N PRO A 150 -9.58 -14.91 13.96
CA PRO A 150 -8.41 -14.33 14.62
C PRO A 150 -7.54 -13.47 13.68
N ASP A 151 -7.53 -13.79 12.40
CA ASP A 151 -6.79 -13.04 11.37
C ASP A 151 -7.30 -11.59 11.24
N ASP A 152 -8.61 -11.36 11.39
CA ASP A 152 -9.21 -10.02 11.34
C ASP A 152 -8.67 -9.11 12.45
N MET A 153 -8.52 -9.67 13.65
CA MET A 153 -7.96 -8.94 14.80
C MET A 153 -6.49 -8.57 14.54
N LEU A 154 -5.74 -9.48 13.92
CA LEU A 154 -4.33 -9.25 13.60
C LEU A 154 -4.18 -8.18 12.52
N ILE A 155 -5.04 -8.19 11.51
CA ILE A 155 -5.09 -7.16 10.45
C ILE A 155 -5.34 -5.78 11.07
N LEU A 156 -6.34 -5.66 11.95
CA LEU A 156 -6.65 -4.42 12.66
C LEU A 156 -5.45 -3.95 13.48
N LEU A 157 -4.79 -4.87 14.19
CA LEU A 157 -3.60 -4.56 14.98
C LEU A 157 -2.46 -4.03 14.09
N ILE A 158 -2.17 -4.71 12.97
CA ILE A 158 -1.13 -4.28 12.01
C ILE A 158 -1.48 -2.90 11.44
N THR A 159 -2.75 -2.68 11.07
CA THR A 159 -3.20 -1.38 10.53
C THR A 159 -2.99 -0.27 11.56
N VAL A 160 -3.45 -0.47 12.80
CA VAL A 160 -3.28 0.52 13.89
C VAL A 160 -1.80 0.78 14.12
N LEU A 161 -0.97 -0.28 14.17
CA LEU A 161 0.47 -0.16 14.35
C LEU A 161 1.11 0.68 13.23
N CYS A 162 0.75 0.41 11.97
CA CYS A 162 1.25 1.15 10.82
C CYS A 162 0.85 2.64 10.89
N VAL A 163 -0.40 2.92 11.26
CA VAL A 163 -0.91 4.31 11.39
C VAL A 163 -0.16 5.02 12.53
N VAL A 164 0.02 4.38 13.69
CA VAL A 164 0.75 4.96 14.84
C VAL A 164 2.21 5.20 14.47
N LEU A 165 2.86 4.24 13.80
CA LEU A 165 4.25 4.40 13.33
C LEU A 165 4.36 5.57 12.36
N MET A 166 3.42 5.67 11.40
CA MET A 166 3.40 6.76 10.43
C MET A 166 3.16 8.12 11.10
N HIS A 167 2.20 8.19 12.02
CA HIS A 167 1.91 9.40 12.80
C HIS A 167 3.15 9.85 13.58
N THR A 168 3.80 8.90 14.26
CA THR A 168 5.02 9.17 15.03
C THR A 168 6.15 9.62 14.11
N PHE A 169 6.34 8.96 12.97
CA PHE A 169 7.34 9.31 11.98
C PHE A 169 7.14 10.75 11.49
N LEU A 170 5.93 11.10 11.07
CA LEU A 170 5.62 12.42 10.52
C LEU A 170 5.79 13.53 11.58
N ASN A 171 5.45 13.27 12.86
CA ASN A 171 5.47 14.29 13.89
C ASN A 171 6.79 14.39 14.65
N ARG A 172 7.50 13.26 14.81
CA ARG A 172 8.68 13.22 15.69
C ARG A 172 10.02 13.25 14.92
N THR A 173 10.04 12.93 13.59
CA THR A 173 11.29 12.87 12.86
C THR A 173 11.60 14.17 12.10
N LEU A 174 12.89 14.38 11.82
CA LEU A 174 13.35 15.48 10.98
C LEU A 174 12.82 15.38 9.55
N MET A 175 12.69 14.14 9.03
CA MET A 175 12.13 13.93 7.69
C MET A 175 10.64 14.31 7.64
N GLY A 176 9.87 13.97 8.67
CA GLY A 176 8.45 14.37 8.78
C GLY A 176 8.30 15.90 8.80
N LYS A 177 9.18 16.60 9.53
CA LYS A 177 9.18 18.08 9.55
C LYS A 177 9.47 18.65 8.16
N LYS A 178 10.48 18.09 7.45
CA LYS A 178 10.82 18.50 6.07
C LYS A 178 9.64 18.24 5.12
N MET A 179 8.95 17.09 5.27
CA MET A 179 7.79 16.74 4.44
C MET A 179 6.67 17.77 4.60
N ARG A 180 6.37 18.18 5.84
CA ARG A 180 5.35 19.21 6.09
C ARG A 180 5.76 20.56 5.48
N SER A 181 7.02 20.99 5.64
CA SER A 181 7.52 22.23 5.05
C SER A 181 7.40 22.22 3.51
N VAL A 182 7.76 21.09 2.86
CA VAL A 182 7.64 20.94 1.40
C VAL A 182 6.15 20.90 0.99
N ALA A 183 5.31 20.27 1.79
CA ALA A 183 3.87 20.22 1.54
C ALA A 183 3.22 21.61 1.63
N GLU A 184 3.70 22.49 2.52
CA GLU A 184 3.21 23.88 2.62
C GLU A 184 3.70 24.71 1.43
N ASN A 185 5.01 24.77 1.21
CA ASN A 185 5.60 25.59 0.14
C ASN A 185 6.95 25.02 -0.31
N PRO A 186 6.99 24.29 -1.46
CA PRO A 186 8.23 23.70 -1.96
C PRO A 186 9.31 24.72 -2.32
N SER A 187 8.94 25.90 -2.84
CA SER A 187 9.91 26.95 -3.20
C SER A 187 10.56 27.55 -1.95
N LEU A 188 9.76 27.87 -0.93
CA LEU A 188 10.28 28.37 0.35
C LEU A 188 11.16 27.32 1.04
N ALA A 189 10.75 26.03 0.98
CA ALA A 189 11.54 24.94 1.54
C ALA A 189 12.94 24.86 0.89
N ARG A 190 13.04 25.08 -0.43
CA ARG A 190 14.34 25.13 -1.14
C ARG A 190 15.22 26.30 -0.66
N VAL A 191 14.62 27.46 -0.46
CA VAL A 191 15.36 28.67 -0.01
C VAL A 191 16.00 28.44 1.36
N ILE A 192 15.31 27.73 2.27
CA ILE A 192 15.85 27.43 3.62
C ILE A 192 16.71 26.16 3.64
N GLY A 193 17.09 25.63 2.46
CA GLY A 193 18.08 24.55 2.32
C GLY A 193 17.51 23.13 2.41
N ILE A 194 16.20 22.95 2.32
CA ILE A 194 15.60 21.62 2.32
C ILE A 194 15.74 21.01 0.92
N ASN A 195 16.32 19.82 0.85
CA ASN A 195 16.44 19.06 -0.40
C ASN A 195 15.06 18.43 -0.73
N VAL A 196 14.31 19.09 -1.61
CA VAL A 196 12.95 18.68 -1.99
C VAL A 196 12.93 17.29 -2.65
N ASP A 197 13.96 16.94 -3.44
CA ASP A 197 14.02 15.62 -4.08
C ASP A 197 14.19 14.48 -3.06
N GLN A 198 14.93 14.71 -1.98
CA GLN A 198 15.03 13.74 -0.89
C GLN A 198 13.67 13.54 -0.21
N VAL A 199 12.92 14.61 -0.03
CA VAL A 199 11.58 14.58 0.59
C VAL A 199 10.60 13.82 -0.30
N ILE A 200 10.63 14.08 -1.61
CA ILE A 200 9.78 13.37 -2.59
C ILE A 200 10.11 11.87 -2.57
N ARG A 201 11.40 11.50 -2.60
CA ARG A 201 11.79 10.08 -2.52
C ARG A 201 11.31 9.41 -1.23
N ALA A 202 11.42 10.12 -0.11
CA ALA A 202 10.91 9.62 1.17
C ALA A 202 9.39 9.39 1.13
N SER A 203 8.64 10.32 0.53
CA SER A 203 7.18 10.17 0.40
C SER A 203 6.81 9.00 -0.52
N TRP A 204 7.58 8.76 -1.60
CA TRP A 204 7.40 7.59 -2.46
C TRP A 204 7.61 6.28 -1.69
N ILE A 205 8.69 6.19 -0.91
CA ILE A 205 9.00 4.99 -0.10
C ILE A 205 7.88 4.73 0.92
N LEU A 206 7.47 5.77 1.65
CA LEU A 206 6.42 5.64 2.67
C LEU A 206 5.08 5.25 2.05
N GLY A 207 4.70 5.91 0.95
CA GLY A 207 3.47 5.59 0.22
C GLY A 207 3.47 4.16 -0.31
N ALA A 208 4.58 3.73 -0.92
CA ALA A 208 4.76 2.37 -1.44
C ALA A 208 4.76 1.32 -0.32
N SER A 209 5.39 1.63 0.83
CA SER A 209 5.43 0.73 1.99
C SER A 209 4.03 0.45 2.52
N LEU A 210 3.24 1.50 2.71
CA LEU A 210 1.85 1.38 3.18
C LEU A 210 0.97 0.66 2.16
N ALA A 211 1.16 0.96 0.87
CA ALA A 211 0.45 0.28 -0.22
C ALA A 211 0.79 -1.22 -0.25
N ALA A 212 2.07 -1.59 -0.09
CA ALA A 212 2.51 -2.98 -0.08
C ALA A 212 1.90 -3.76 1.10
N VAL A 213 1.88 -3.17 2.30
CA VAL A 213 1.24 -3.78 3.47
C VAL A 213 -0.26 -3.93 3.23
N SER A 214 -0.93 -2.86 2.80
CA SER A 214 -2.36 -2.83 2.50
C SER A 214 -2.72 -3.91 1.46
N GLY A 215 -1.95 -3.98 0.36
CA GLY A 215 -2.16 -4.97 -0.70
C GLY A 215 -1.99 -6.41 -0.22
N THR A 216 -0.95 -6.68 0.57
CA THR A 216 -0.72 -8.02 1.12
C THR A 216 -1.82 -8.42 2.09
N LEU A 217 -2.28 -7.51 2.96
CA LEU A 217 -3.38 -7.78 3.88
C LEU A 217 -4.69 -8.00 3.13
N HIS A 218 -4.96 -7.22 2.08
CA HIS A 218 -6.15 -7.38 1.24
C HIS A 218 -6.16 -8.75 0.57
N ALA A 219 -5.04 -9.14 -0.04
CA ALA A 219 -4.88 -10.42 -0.73
C ALA A 219 -4.96 -11.62 0.24
N HIS A 220 -4.67 -11.41 1.51
CA HIS A 220 -4.77 -12.46 2.54
C HIS A 220 -6.23 -12.79 2.87
N ILE A 221 -7.12 -11.80 2.90
CA ILE A 221 -8.54 -12.00 3.27
C ILE A 221 -9.46 -12.18 2.06
N THR A 222 -9.00 -11.78 0.87
CA THR A 222 -9.78 -11.92 -0.36
C THR A 222 -9.01 -12.84 -1.34
N GLN A 223 -9.00 -12.48 -2.57
CA GLN A 223 -8.27 -13.15 -3.64
C GLN A 223 -7.39 -12.12 -4.34
N LEU A 224 -6.26 -12.57 -4.87
CA LEU A 224 -5.43 -11.76 -5.72
C LEU A 224 -6.02 -11.74 -7.12
N ASP A 225 -6.37 -10.56 -7.58
CA ASP A 225 -6.84 -10.32 -8.92
C ASP A 225 -5.96 -9.22 -9.52
N PRO A 226 -5.49 -9.37 -10.77
CA PRO A 226 -4.69 -8.30 -11.40
C PRO A 226 -5.41 -6.95 -11.48
N GLU A 227 -6.75 -6.93 -11.39
CA GLU A 227 -7.54 -5.70 -11.42
C GLU A 227 -7.78 -5.07 -10.04
N MET A 228 -7.35 -5.75 -8.94
CA MET A 228 -7.59 -5.27 -7.57
C MET A 228 -7.11 -3.84 -7.33
N GLY A 229 -6.00 -3.45 -7.97
CA GLY A 229 -5.46 -2.09 -7.84
C GLY A 229 -6.42 -1.03 -8.37
N PHE A 230 -7.02 -1.30 -9.51
CA PHE A 230 -7.99 -0.38 -10.12
C PHE A 230 -9.30 -0.31 -9.31
N GLU A 231 -9.75 -1.44 -8.79
CA GLU A 231 -10.97 -1.48 -7.98
C GLU A 231 -10.81 -0.71 -6.67
N LEU A 232 -9.63 -0.76 -6.06
CA LEU A 232 -9.36 -0.15 -4.76
C LEU A 232 -8.99 1.33 -4.84
N ILE A 233 -8.59 1.84 -6.02
CA ILE A 233 -8.13 3.23 -6.14
C ILE A 233 -9.25 4.23 -5.84
N LEU A 234 -10.49 3.97 -6.29
CA LEU A 234 -11.63 4.86 -6.05
C LEU A 234 -12.00 4.93 -4.56
N PRO A 235 -12.16 3.79 -3.84
CA PRO A 235 -12.33 3.83 -2.38
C PRO A 235 -11.20 4.56 -1.65
N MET A 236 -9.93 4.38 -2.08
CA MET A 236 -8.79 5.09 -1.47
C MET A 236 -8.88 6.60 -1.68
N PHE A 237 -9.28 7.06 -2.86
CA PHE A 237 -9.50 8.49 -3.11
C PHE A 237 -10.66 9.04 -2.28
N ALA A 238 -11.74 8.28 -2.16
CA ALA A 238 -12.89 8.66 -1.34
C ALA A 238 -12.52 8.75 0.14
N ALA A 239 -11.63 7.93 0.59
CA ALA A 239 -11.09 7.99 1.96
C ALA A 239 -9.99 9.03 2.14
N UNK A 240 -9.37 9.64 1.09
CA UNK A 240 -8.34 10.56 1.14
C UNK A 240 -8.84 11.92 1.14
N UNK A 241 -9.99 12.01 0.60
CA UNK A 241 -10.64 13.26 0.56
C UNK A 241 -11.10 13.71 1.80
#